data_4d67b70bb826e1183270b690da5ff4fb
#
_entry.id   4d67b70bb826e1183270b690da5ff4fb
#
_cell.length_a   1.000
_cell.length_b   1.000
_cell.length_c   1.000
_cell.angle_alpha   90.00
_cell.angle_beta   90.00
_cell.angle_gamma   90.00
#
_symmetry.space_group_name_H-M   'P 1'
#
loop_
_entity.id
_entity.type
_entity.pdbx_description
1 polymer ?
#
loop_
_entity_poly.entity_id
_entity_poly.type
_entity_poly.pdbx_seq_one_letter_code
_entity_poly.pdbx_strand_id
1 'polypeptide(L)'
;MQPINKYIIINTIEEPVTTESGLLLSETDSNSFRYKKGKVVKPGTHVDSIKENDIIYYDKKSGYDMIIEQQTFTIILEKDVVVVL
;
A
#
# COMPACT_ATOMS: atom_id res chain seq x y z
N MET A 1 2.58 13.12 12.34
CA MET A 1 3.68 12.58 11.54
C MET A 1 3.53 12.99 10.08
N GLN A 2 4.61 13.34 9.45
CA GLN A 2 4.59 13.88 8.10
C GLN A 2 5.73 13.25 7.30
N PRO A 3 5.42 12.47 6.27
CA PRO A 3 6.48 11.97 5.37
C PRO A 3 7.12 13.13 4.63
N ILE A 4 8.36 12.95 4.26
CA ILE A 4 9.14 14.00 3.61
C ILE A 4 9.32 13.63 2.14
N ASN A 5 9.42 14.64 1.29
CA ASN A 5 9.61 14.49 -0.15
C ASN A 5 8.48 13.67 -0.78
N LYS A 6 8.81 12.57 -1.45
CA LYS A 6 7.83 11.72 -2.14
C LYS A 6 7.50 10.45 -1.38
N TYR A 7 7.83 10.37 -0.10
CA TYR A 7 7.45 9.23 0.72
C TYR A 7 5.98 9.32 1.07
N ILE A 8 5.35 8.16 1.19
CA ILE A 8 3.93 8.06 1.54
C ILE A 8 3.80 7.02 2.65
N ILE A 9 3.09 7.40 3.70
CA ILE A 9 2.78 6.47 4.79
C ILE A 9 1.41 5.86 4.51
N ILE A 10 1.35 4.55 4.48
CA ILE A 10 0.10 3.83 4.20
C ILE A 10 -0.13 2.72 5.21
N ASN A 11 -1.39 2.31 5.31
CA ASN A 11 -1.78 1.07 5.96
C ASN A 11 -2.15 0.06 4.88
N THR A 12 -1.52 -1.10 4.90
CA THR A 12 -1.84 -2.15 3.95
C THR A 12 -3.24 -2.70 4.25
N ILE A 13 -4.05 -2.79 3.23
CA ILE A 13 -5.36 -3.40 3.32
C ILE A 13 -5.22 -4.83 2.83
N GLU A 14 -5.42 -5.77 3.75
CA GLU A 14 -5.38 -7.18 3.39
C GLU A 14 -6.79 -7.65 3.12
N GLU A 15 -7.01 -8.12 1.91
CA GLU A 15 -8.27 -8.70 1.52
C GLU A 15 -8.03 -10.18 1.21
N PRO A 16 -8.86 -11.08 1.74
CA PRO A 16 -8.76 -12.48 1.34
C PRO A 16 -9.06 -12.59 -0.15
N VAL A 17 -8.17 -13.27 -0.86
CA VAL A 17 -8.34 -13.48 -2.30
C VAL A 17 -9.07 -14.80 -2.47
N THR A 18 -10.33 -14.74 -2.88
CA THR A 18 -11.12 -15.93 -3.13
C THR A 18 -11.57 -15.96 -4.58
N THR A 19 -11.72 -17.16 -5.11
CA THR A 19 -12.32 -17.35 -6.44
C THR A 19 -13.84 -17.38 -6.29
N GLU A 20 -14.53 -17.36 -7.42
CA GLU A 20 -15.99 -17.47 -7.43
C GLU A 20 -16.47 -18.76 -6.78
N SER A 21 -15.66 -19.80 -6.81
CA SER A 21 -16.03 -21.06 -6.16
C SER A 21 -15.76 -21.04 -4.66
N GLY A 22 -15.26 -19.95 -4.13
CA GLY A 22 -14.97 -19.81 -2.71
C GLY A 22 -13.64 -20.37 -2.28
N LEU A 23 -12.84 -20.86 -3.22
CA LEU A 23 -11.53 -21.38 -2.90
C LEU A 23 -10.54 -20.23 -2.72
N LEU A 24 -9.72 -20.34 -1.70
CA LEU A 24 -8.63 -19.41 -1.53
C LEU A 24 -7.56 -19.71 -2.57
N LEU A 25 -6.97 -18.66 -3.11
CA LEU A 25 -5.84 -18.83 -4.00
C LEU A 25 -4.66 -19.38 -3.23
N SER A 26 -3.89 -20.23 -3.88
CA SER A 26 -2.67 -20.74 -3.29
C SER A 26 -1.67 -19.61 -3.09
N GLU A 27 -0.67 -19.87 -2.25
CA GLU A 27 0.40 -18.92 -2.03
C GLU A 27 1.09 -18.55 -3.35
N THR A 28 1.27 -19.51 -4.24
CA THR A 28 1.86 -19.27 -5.54
C THR A 28 1.02 -18.29 -6.35
N ASP A 29 -0.30 -18.47 -6.33
CA ASP A 29 -1.19 -17.56 -7.04
C ASP A 29 -1.17 -16.18 -6.41
N SER A 30 -1.11 -16.11 -5.10
CA SER A 30 -1.00 -14.84 -4.39
C SER A 30 0.28 -14.11 -4.75
N ASN A 31 1.36 -14.83 -4.97
CA ASN A 31 2.64 -14.23 -5.36
C ASN A 31 2.59 -13.66 -6.77
N SER A 32 1.66 -14.13 -7.60
CA SER A 32 1.50 -13.55 -8.93
C SER A 32 0.88 -12.16 -8.88
N PHE A 33 0.24 -11.81 -7.78
CA PHE A 33 -0.29 -10.47 -7.58
C PHE A 33 0.84 -9.56 -7.09
N ARG A 34 1.37 -8.81 -7.99
CA ARG A 34 2.48 -7.92 -7.72
C ARG A 34 2.10 -6.73 -6.87
N TYR A 35 0.83 -6.37 -6.90
CA TYR A 35 0.35 -5.12 -6.30
C TYR A 35 -0.50 -5.41 -5.09
N LYS A 36 -0.40 -4.53 -4.09
CA LYS A 36 -1.23 -4.58 -2.90
C LYS A 36 -2.05 -3.31 -2.79
N LYS A 37 -3.15 -3.42 -2.09
CA LYS A 37 -4.03 -2.30 -1.80
C LYS A 37 -3.63 -1.68 -0.46
N GLY A 38 -3.65 -0.37 -0.41
CA GLY A 38 -3.33 0.35 0.82
C GLY A 38 -4.15 1.60 0.97
N LYS A 39 -4.34 2.02 2.21
CA LYS A 39 -5.00 3.28 2.50
C LYS A 39 -3.94 4.30 2.91
N VAL A 40 -3.94 5.44 2.26
CA VAL A 40 -2.97 6.50 2.54
C VAL A 40 -3.27 7.09 3.90
N VAL A 41 -2.30 7.01 4.80
CA VAL A 41 -2.37 7.66 6.11
C VAL A 41 -1.95 9.11 5.95
N LYS A 42 -0.85 9.33 5.25
CA LYS A 42 -0.37 10.68 5.00
C LYS A 42 0.53 10.70 3.77
N PRO A 43 0.29 11.60 2.81
CA PRO A 43 1.20 11.77 1.67
C PRO A 43 2.38 12.64 2.06
N GLY A 44 3.47 12.51 1.30
CA GLY A 44 4.67 13.32 1.52
C GLY A 44 4.51 14.76 1.12
N THR A 45 5.48 15.58 1.50
CA THR A 45 5.44 17.01 1.25
C THR A 45 5.45 17.37 -0.24
N HIS A 46 6.01 16.48 -1.08
CA HIS A 46 6.08 16.70 -2.52
C HIS A 46 5.17 15.76 -3.32
N VAL A 47 4.17 15.20 -2.66
CA VAL A 47 3.19 14.32 -3.30
C VAL A 47 1.93 15.12 -3.57
N ASP A 48 1.63 15.34 -4.85
CA ASP A 48 0.50 16.20 -5.25
C ASP A 48 -0.73 15.41 -5.69
N SER A 49 -0.52 14.23 -6.27
CA SER A 49 -1.63 13.47 -6.86
C SER A 49 -2.33 12.53 -5.89
N ILE A 50 -1.78 12.38 -4.70
CA ILE A 50 -2.31 11.45 -3.70
C ILE A 50 -2.66 12.22 -2.44
N LYS A 51 -3.83 11.92 -1.88
CA LYS A 51 -4.33 12.62 -0.70
C LYS A 51 -4.52 11.66 0.45
N GLU A 52 -4.60 12.22 1.65
CA GLU A 52 -4.90 11.47 2.86
C GLU A 52 -6.24 10.73 2.69
N ASN A 53 -6.27 9.50 3.15
CA ASN A 53 -7.42 8.58 3.07
C ASN A 53 -7.71 8.02 1.67
N ASP A 54 -6.89 8.31 0.69
CA ASP A 54 -7.04 7.68 -0.62
C ASP A 54 -6.72 6.19 -0.54
N ILE A 55 -7.43 5.42 -1.35
CA ILE A 55 -7.15 3.99 -1.50
C ILE A 55 -6.32 3.83 -2.76
N ILE A 56 -5.19 3.15 -2.63
CA ILE A 56 -4.25 3.00 -3.73
C ILE A 56 -3.83 1.56 -3.91
N TYR A 57 -3.34 1.27 -5.11
CA TYR A 57 -2.59 0.04 -5.37
C TYR A 57 -1.13 0.41 -5.54
N TYR A 58 -0.26 -0.35 -4.91
CA TYR A 58 1.18 -0.10 -4.96
C TYR A 58 1.94 -1.41 -5.15
N ASP A 59 3.19 -1.29 -5.61
CA ASP A 59 4.06 -2.44 -5.80
C ASP A 59 4.51 -2.97 -4.43
N LYS A 60 4.12 -4.20 -4.11
CA LYS A 60 4.41 -4.79 -2.80
C LYS A 60 5.91 -4.95 -2.52
N LYS A 61 6.73 -4.99 -3.57
CA LYS A 61 8.17 -5.14 -3.39
C LYS A 61 8.86 -3.84 -3.00
N SER A 62 8.18 -2.73 -3.19
CA SER A 62 8.76 -1.42 -2.95
C SER A 62 8.43 -0.87 -1.58
N GLY A 63 7.50 -1.48 -0.86
CA GLY A 63 7.10 -1.02 0.44
C GLY A 63 8.03 -1.52 1.54
N TYR A 64 8.28 -0.67 2.52
CA TYR A 64 9.04 -1.02 3.70
C TYR A 64 8.19 -0.78 4.92
N ASP A 65 8.18 -1.75 5.84
CA ASP A 65 7.47 -1.59 7.09
C ASP A 65 8.33 -0.79 8.06
N MET A 66 7.69 0.14 8.74
CA MET A 66 8.36 0.98 9.72
C MET A 66 7.48 1.12 10.96
N ILE A 67 8.10 1.04 12.12
CA ILE A 67 7.39 1.27 13.38
C ILE A 67 7.52 2.74 13.73
N ILE A 68 6.37 3.42 13.81
CA ILE A 68 6.30 4.82 14.17
C ILE A 68 5.33 4.93 15.36
N GLU A 69 5.82 5.45 16.46
CA GLU A 69 5.02 5.64 17.68
C GLU A 69 4.26 4.38 18.07
N GLN A 70 4.98 3.23 18.07
CA GLN A 70 4.46 1.93 18.49
C GLN A 70 3.42 1.33 17.53
N GLN A 71 3.29 1.89 16.33
CA GLN A 71 2.42 1.35 15.28
C GLN A 71 3.23 1.04 14.05
N THR A 72 2.88 -0.05 13.39
CA THR A 72 3.56 -0.45 12.15
C THR A 72 2.86 0.17 10.96
N PHE A 73 3.62 0.87 10.16
CA PHE A 73 3.14 1.45 8.91
C PHE A 73 3.99 0.96 7.75
N THR A 74 3.43 1.02 6.56
CA THR A 74 4.18 0.73 5.34
C THR A 74 4.54 2.05 4.68
N ILE A 75 5.79 2.19 4.30
CA ILE A 75 6.30 3.40 3.66
C ILE A 75 6.63 3.07 2.20
N ILE A 76 6.08 3.86 1.30
CA ILE A 76 6.34 3.72 -0.14
C ILE A 76 6.71 5.06 -0.73
N LEU A 77 7.18 5.04 -1.98
CA LEU A 77 7.42 6.25 -2.75
C LEU A 77 6.25 6.49 -3.70
N GLU A 78 6.05 7.74 -4.07
CA GLU A 78 5.00 8.10 -5.03
C GLU A 78 5.10 7.28 -6.32
N LYS A 79 6.33 7.05 -6.79
CA LYS A 79 6.55 6.28 -8.02
C LYS A 79 6.11 4.83 -7.92
N ASP A 80 5.95 4.32 -6.70
CA ASP A 80 5.54 2.94 -6.47
C ASP A 80 4.03 2.77 -6.51
N VAL A 81 3.29 3.87 -6.50
CA VAL A 81 1.84 3.86 -6.60
C VAL A 81 1.47 3.65 -8.06
N VAL A 82 0.62 2.67 -8.30
CA VAL A 82 0.20 2.32 -9.65
C VAL A 82 -1.15 2.93 -10.00
N VAL A 83 -2.08 2.87 -9.06
CA VAL A 83 -3.44 3.36 -9.27
C VAL A 83 -3.94 3.99 -7.98
N VAL A 84 -4.67 5.09 -8.11
CA VAL A 84 -5.42 5.72 -7.01
C VAL A 84 -6.90 5.51 -7.31
N LEU A 85 -7.59 4.92 -6.37
CA LEU A 85 -9.02 4.64 -6.51
C LEU A 85 -9.90 5.85 -6.16
#